data_7b6c0405524a04bbc7b2300a82173e84
#
_entry.id   7b6c0405524a04bbc7b2300a82173e84
#
_cell.length_a   1.000
_cell.length_b   1.000
_cell.length_c   1.000
_cell.angle_alpha   90.00
_cell.angle_beta   90.00
_cell.angle_gamma   90.00
#
_symmetry.space_group_name_H-M   'P 1'
#
loop_
_entity.id
_entity.type
_entity.pdbx_description
1 polymer ?
#
loop_
_entity_poly.entity_id
_entity_poly.type
_entity_poly.pdbx_seq_one_letter_code
_entity_poly.pdbx_strand_id
1 'polypeptide(L)'
;KGSSQIMDWIKELDSNPTKENKSTLKKLYYQIERLEYDGTFVGEPIVKQIEGKLWELRPIPNRVFFATLEDNHLILLHQFRKKTQKTPKREIEQAKRELADWLERKKG
;
A
#
# COMPACT_ATOMS: atom_id res chain seq x y z
N LYS A 1 -7.72 18.17 -2.54
CA LYS A 1 -6.74 17.11 -2.35
C LYS A 1 -6.29 16.57 -3.68
N GLY A 2 -5.18 17.03 -4.16
CA GLY A 2 -4.72 16.64 -5.45
C GLY A 2 -3.95 15.34 -5.49
N SER A 3 -3.31 14.97 -4.40
CA SER A 3 -2.47 13.79 -4.40
C SER A 3 -2.70 12.95 -3.15
N SER A 4 -2.38 11.67 -3.26
CA SER A 4 -2.47 10.78 -2.13
C SER A 4 -1.16 10.78 -1.36
N GLN A 5 -1.22 10.36 -0.12
CA GLN A 5 -0.03 10.18 0.70
C GLN A 5 0.94 9.21 0.05
N ILE A 6 0.42 8.18 -0.61
CA ILE A 6 1.24 7.17 -1.30
C ILE A 6 2.01 7.80 -2.46
N MET A 7 1.36 8.62 -3.26
CA MET A 7 2.03 9.23 -4.40
C MET A 7 3.12 10.19 -3.94
N ASP A 8 2.85 10.94 -2.88
CA ASP A 8 3.85 11.84 -2.32
C ASP A 8 5.07 11.08 -1.82
N TRP A 9 4.82 9.95 -1.17
CA TRP A 9 5.90 9.10 -0.68
C TRP A 9 6.75 8.54 -1.82
N ILE A 10 6.11 8.07 -2.89
CA ILE A 10 6.84 7.53 -4.04
C ILE A 10 7.71 8.61 -4.68
N LYS A 11 7.15 9.81 -4.82
CA LYS A 11 7.90 10.94 -5.36
C LYS A 11 9.10 11.28 -4.48
N GLU A 12 8.92 11.23 -3.17
CA GLU A 12 10.01 11.49 -2.24
C GLU A 12 11.13 10.46 -2.39
N LEU A 13 10.77 9.18 -2.50
CA LEU A 13 11.77 8.14 -2.71
C LEU A 13 12.54 8.34 -4.00
N ASP A 14 11.84 8.73 -5.05
CA ASP A 14 12.45 8.93 -6.36
C ASP A 14 13.33 10.17 -6.41
N SER A 15 12.93 11.23 -5.73
CA SER A 15 13.67 12.49 -5.75
C SER A 15 14.90 12.48 -4.82
N ASN A 16 14.97 11.53 -3.92
CA ASN A 16 16.10 11.40 -2.99
C ASN A 16 16.70 10.00 -3.11
N PRO A 17 17.45 9.73 -4.20
CA PRO A 17 17.84 8.35 -4.56
C PRO A 17 19.00 7.80 -3.73
N THR A 18 18.77 7.62 -2.44
CA THR A 18 19.72 6.88 -1.60
C THR A 18 19.64 5.39 -1.95
N LYS A 19 20.63 4.64 -1.50
CA LYS A 19 20.65 3.19 -1.73
C LYS A 19 19.40 2.53 -1.15
N GLU A 20 19.00 2.95 0.05
CA GLU A 20 17.81 2.41 0.70
C GLU A 20 16.55 2.76 -0.08
N ASN A 21 16.43 4.01 -0.53
CA ASN A 21 15.25 4.43 -1.27
C ASN A 21 15.14 3.73 -2.61
N LYS A 22 16.25 3.55 -3.31
CA LYS A 22 16.24 2.81 -4.58
C LYS A 22 15.80 1.36 -4.36
N SER A 23 16.29 0.74 -3.29
CA SER A 23 15.91 -0.62 -2.97
C SER A 23 14.42 -0.73 -2.64
N THR A 24 13.91 0.23 -1.89
CA THR A 24 12.50 0.26 -1.51
C THR A 24 11.61 0.40 -2.75
N LEU A 25 11.97 1.34 -3.65
CA LEU A 25 11.22 1.52 -4.89
C LEU A 25 11.22 0.26 -5.74
N LYS A 26 12.37 -0.37 -5.87
CA LYS A 26 12.49 -1.58 -6.68
C LYS A 26 11.60 -2.69 -6.14
N LYS A 27 11.61 -2.88 -4.83
CA LYS A 27 10.78 -3.89 -4.19
C LYS A 27 9.29 -3.55 -4.32
N LEU A 28 8.96 -2.28 -4.16
CA LEU A 28 7.58 -1.84 -4.27
C LEU A 28 7.02 -2.10 -5.67
N TYR A 29 7.76 -1.68 -6.70
CA TYR A 29 7.32 -1.90 -8.07
C TYR A 29 7.24 -3.38 -8.42
N TYR A 30 8.18 -4.17 -7.95
CA TYR A 30 8.15 -5.60 -8.18
C TYR A 30 6.90 -6.23 -7.55
N GLN A 31 6.58 -5.85 -6.32
CA GLN A 31 5.44 -6.40 -5.63
C GLN A 31 4.11 -5.95 -6.25
N ILE A 32 4.04 -4.70 -6.67
CA ILE A 32 2.86 -4.20 -7.37
C ILE A 32 2.65 -4.97 -8.67
N GLU A 33 3.72 -5.20 -9.41
CA GLU A 33 3.65 -5.96 -10.65
C GLU A 33 3.16 -7.39 -10.41
N ARG A 34 3.69 -8.04 -9.39
CA ARG A 34 3.24 -9.37 -9.02
C ARG A 34 1.78 -9.37 -8.62
N LEU A 35 1.37 -8.35 -7.89
CA LEU A 35 0.00 -8.24 -7.44
C LEU A 35 -0.95 -8.01 -8.62
N GLU A 36 -0.55 -7.22 -9.59
CA GLU A 36 -1.35 -7.01 -10.79
C GLU A 36 -1.50 -8.30 -11.61
N TYR A 37 -0.45 -9.11 -11.61
CA TYR A 37 -0.43 -10.34 -12.39
C TYR A 37 -1.20 -11.47 -11.72
N ASP A 38 -0.95 -11.69 -10.44
CA ASP A 38 -1.48 -12.84 -9.69
C ASP A 38 -2.61 -12.49 -8.73
N GLY A 39 -2.89 -11.20 -8.55
CA GLY A 39 -3.86 -10.77 -7.55
C GLY A 39 -3.39 -11.17 -6.16
N THR A 40 -4.34 -11.25 -5.24
CA THR A 40 -4.02 -11.58 -3.85
C THR A 40 -3.59 -13.04 -3.68
N PHE A 41 -3.66 -13.84 -4.74
CA PHE A 41 -3.14 -15.20 -4.71
C PHE A 41 -1.63 -15.26 -4.53
N VAL A 42 -0.93 -14.14 -4.72
CA VAL A 42 0.51 -14.11 -4.49
C VAL A 42 0.88 -14.46 -3.05
N GLY A 43 -0.01 -14.15 -2.10
CA GLY A 43 0.13 -14.59 -0.72
C GLY A 43 1.29 -13.99 0.05
N GLU A 44 1.48 -14.48 1.28
CA GLU A 44 2.61 -14.07 2.10
C GLU A 44 3.89 -14.70 1.55
N PRO A 45 5.03 -14.03 1.70
CA PRO A 45 5.24 -12.81 2.50
C PRO A 45 4.94 -11.50 1.78
N ILE A 46 4.48 -11.55 0.54
CA ILE A 46 4.29 -10.33 -0.26
C ILE A 46 3.07 -9.54 0.21
N VAL A 47 1.93 -10.23 0.40
CA VAL A 47 0.70 -9.57 0.85
C VAL A 47 0.11 -10.32 2.03
N LYS A 48 -0.66 -9.58 2.83
CA LYS A 48 -1.38 -10.15 3.96
C LYS A 48 -2.72 -9.46 4.08
N GLN A 49 -3.81 -10.26 4.19
CA GLN A 49 -5.12 -9.69 4.40
C GLN A 49 -5.22 -9.16 5.83
N ILE A 50 -5.71 -7.93 5.95
CA ILE A 50 -5.88 -7.30 7.25
C ILE A 50 -7.32 -7.43 7.70
N GLU A 51 -8.26 -6.98 6.86
CA GLU A 51 -9.66 -6.98 7.24
C GLU A 51 -10.50 -6.71 5.99
N GLY A 52 -11.38 -7.65 5.62
CA GLY A 52 -12.25 -7.48 4.47
C GLY A 52 -11.48 -7.19 3.19
N LYS A 53 -11.74 -6.02 2.59
CA LYS A 53 -11.06 -5.61 1.36
C LYS A 53 -9.68 -5.00 1.59
N LEU A 54 -9.31 -4.81 2.84
CA LEU A 54 -8.05 -4.14 3.19
C LEU A 54 -6.92 -5.16 3.31
N TRP A 55 -5.85 -4.92 2.57
CA TRP A 55 -4.67 -5.79 2.53
C TRP A 55 -3.42 -4.96 2.77
N GLU A 56 -2.35 -5.65 3.13
CA GLU A 56 -1.06 -5.03 3.38
C GLU A 56 -0.04 -5.58 2.39
N LEU A 57 0.64 -4.68 1.68
CA LEU A 57 1.75 -5.00 0.80
C LEU A 57 3.03 -4.73 1.58
N ARG A 58 4.03 -5.58 1.43
CA ARG A 58 5.17 -5.60 2.33
C ARG A 58 6.53 -5.36 1.68
N PRO A 59 6.80 -4.15 1.14
CA PRO A 59 8.17 -3.81 0.73
C PRO A 59 8.96 -3.42 1.98
N ILE A 60 9.77 -4.33 2.47
CA ILE A 60 10.53 -4.15 3.71
C ILE A 60 11.45 -2.93 3.62
N PRO A 61 11.52 -2.06 4.62
CA PRO A 61 10.85 -2.10 5.94
C PRO A 61 9.48 -1.44 5.96
N ASN A 62 9.03 -0.93 4.84
CA ASN A 62 7.76 -0.24 4.75
C ASN A 62 6.60 -1.21 4.58
N ARG A 63 5.42 -0.73 4.90
CA ARG A 63 4.18 -1.44 4.65
C ARG A 63 3.26 -0.51 3.90
N VAL A 64 2.54 -1.05 2.93
CA VAL A 64 1.61 -0.27 2.12
C VAL A 64 0.25 -0.94 2.20
N PHE A 65 -0.73 -0.21 2.71
CA PHE A 65 -2.11 -0.72 2.71
C PHE A 65 -2.75 -0.48 1.36
N PHE A 66 -3.45 -1.47 0.88
CA PHE A 66 -4.21 -1.34 -0.36
C PHE A 66 -5.55 -2.03 -0.20
N ALA A 67 -6.48 -1.71 -1.07
CA ALA A 67 -7.79 -2.35 -1.09
C ALA A 67 -8.03 -2.98 -2.45
N THR A 68 -8.76 -4.09 -2.45
CA THR A 68 -9.20 -4.73 -3.68
C THR A 68 -10.59 -4.23 -4.02
N LEU A 69 -10.78 -3.88 -5.28
CA LEU A 69 -12.06 -3.39 -5.78
C LEU A 69 -12.58 -4.34 -6.85
N GLU A 70 -13.79 -4.11 -7.28
CA GLU A 70 -14.37 -4.90 -8.37
C GLU A 70 -13.51 -4.80 -9.63
N ASP A 71 -13.61 -5.78 -10.49
CA ASP A 71 -12.88 -5.85 -11.77
C ASP A 71 -11.37 -5.90 -11.59
N ASN A 72 -10.91 -6.50 -10.50
CA ASN A 72 -9.48 -6.67 -10.22
C ASN A 72 -8.71 -5.37 -10.09
N HIS A 73 -9.39 -4.29 -9.77
CA HIS A 73 -8.72 -3.03 -9.50
C HIS A 73 -8.18 -3.00 -8.09
N LEU A 74 -7.05 -2.31 -7.95
CA LEU A 74 -6.40 -2.11 -6.66
C LEU A 74 -6.24 -0.63 -6.41
N ILE A 75 -6.34 -0.24 -5.15
CA ILE A 75 -6.09 1.14 -4.77
C ILE A 75 -5.12 1.16 -3.60
N LEU A 76 -4.03 1.90 -3.76
CA LEU A 76 -3.05 2.08 -2.70
C LEU A 76 -3.53 3.21 -1.79
N LEU A 77 -3.54 2.96 -0.50
CA LEU A 77 -4.16 3.88 0.45
C LEU A 77 -3.18 4.62 1.35
N HIS A 78 -2.26 3.90 1.98
CA HIS A 78 -1.48 4.46 3.06
C HIS A 78 -0.20 3.66 3.22
N GLN A 79 0.90 4.32 3.54
CA GLN A 79 2.16 3.64 3.82
C GLN A 79 2.68 4.07 5.19
N PHE A 80 3.45 3.20 5.80
CA PHE A 80 4.14 3.53 7.03
C PHE A 80 5.37 2.64 7.16
N ARG A 81 6.32 3.07 7.99
CA ARG A 81 7.50 2.26 8.26
C ARG A 81 7.24 1.41 9.49
N LYS A 82 7.30 0.12 9.32
CA LYS A 82 6.99 -0.81 10.41
C LYS A 82 8.20 -0.93 11.35
N LYS A 83 7.97 -0.66 12.62
CA LYS A 83 9.01 -0.72 13.64
C LYS A 83 8.77 -1.82 14.66
N THR A 84 7.61 -2.45 14.62
CA THR A 84 7.22 -3.50 15.57
C THR A 84 6.75 -4.72 14.79
N GLN A 85 6.58 -5.85 15.49
CA GLN A 85 6.12 -7.07 14.83
C GLN A 85 4.65 -6.99 14.41
N LYS A 86 3.84 -6.30 15.20
CA LYS A 86 2.42 -6.15 14.88
C LYS A 86 2.19 -4.84 14.14
N THR A 87 1.28 -4.86 13.18
CA THR A 87 0.85 -3.65 12.51
C THR A 87 0.10 -2.78 13.51
N PRO A 88 0.53 -1.53 13.74
CA PRO A 88 -0.15 -0.68 14.72
C PRO A 88 -1.61 -0.44 14.33
N LYS A 89 -2.47 -0.52 15.32
CA LYS A 89 -3.90 -0.35 15.10
C LYS A 89 -4.23 1.01 14.49
N ARG A 90 -3.51 2.05 14.88
CA ARG A 90 -3.76 3.40 14.33
C ARG A 90 -3.49 3.47 12.83
N GLU A 91 -2.53 2.69 12.33
CA GLU A 91 -2.24 2.66 10.90
C GLU A 91 -3.37 1.97 10.15
N ILE A 92 -3.91 0.91 10.72
CA ILE A 92 -5.06 0.23 10.14
C ILE A 92 -6.27 1.16 10.10
N GLU A 93 -6.52 1.88 11.18
CA GLU A 93 -7.62 2.83 11.25
C GLU A 93 -7.46 3.95 10.21
N GLN A 94 -6.23 4.44 10.04
CA GLN A 94 -5.96 5.45 9.02
C GLN A 94 -6.28 4.92 7.63
N ALA A 95 -5.84 3.69 7.33
CA ALA A 95 -6.11 3.09 6.02
C ALA A 95 -7.61 2.92 5.79
N LYS A 96 -8.34 2.52 6.82
CA LYS A 96 -9.79 2.35 6.72
C LYS A 96 -10.49 3.68 6.43
N ARG A 97 -10.02 4.76 7.06
CA ARG A 97 -10.58 6.10 6.78
C ARG A 97 -10.29 6.53 5.35
N GLU A 98 -9.08 6.25 4.88
CA GLU A 98 -8.71 6.60 3.51
C GLU A 98 -9.56 5.83 2.50
N LEU A 99 -9.80 4.56 2.76
CA LEU A 99 -10.64 3.75 1.91
C LEU A 99 -12.09 4.28 1.90
N ALA A 100 -12.63 4.59 3.08
CA ALA A 100 -13.99 5.13 3.17
C ALA A 100 -14.11 6.44 2.42
N ASP A 101 -13.12 7.32 2.56
CA ASP A 101 -13.10 8.60 1.87
C ASP A 101 -13.06 8.42 0.36
N TRP A 102 -12.25 7.49 -0.11
CA TRP A 102 -12.13 7.20 -1.53
C TRP A 102 -13.44 6.68 -2.11
N LEU A 103 -14.06 5.73 -1.40
CA LEU A 103 -15.34 5.17 -1.84
C LEU A 103 -16.43 6.24 -1.88
N GLU A 104 -16.43 7.15 -0.92
CA GLU A 104 -17.39 8.24 -0.87
C GLU A 104 -17.22 9.17 -2.08
N ARG A 105 -15.99 9.50 -2.42
CA ARG A 105 -15.72 10.36 -3.57
C ARG A 105 -16.07 9.68 -4.89
N LYS A 106 -15.91 8.37 -4.95
CA LYS A 106 -16.24 7.61 -6.14
C LYS A 106 -17.74 7.65 -6.45
N LYS A 107 -18.56 7.68 -5.40
CA LYS A 107 -20.01 7.74 -5.57
C LYS A 107 -20.47 9.06 -6.14
N GLY A 108 -19.76 10.13 -5.82
CA GLY A 108 -20.08 11.47 -6.33
C GLY A 108 -19.55 11.69 -7.72
#